data_2deb2cdea794a49bf7fb4eb9fdd26a55
#
_entry.id   2deb2cdea794a49bf7fb4eb9fdd26a55
#
_cell.length_a   1.000
_cell.length_b   1.000
_cell.length_c   1.000
_cell.angle_alpha   90.00
_cell.angle_beta   90.00
_cell.angle_gamma   90.00
#
_symmetry.space_group_name_H-M   'P 1'
#
loop_
_entity.id
_entity.type
_entity.pdbx_description
1 polymer ?
#
loop_
_entity_poly.entity_id
_entity_poly.type
_entity_poly.pdbx_seq_one_letter_code
_entity_poly.pdbx_strand_id
1 'polypeptide(L)' 'MPSFKCKDVGMKCKFEVKDENQDELMSIIALHGEKSHNMKEVPPDMMEKIKKAIKK' A
#
# COMPACT_ATOMS: atom_id res chain seq x y z
N MET A 1 7.64 0.93 13.63
CA MET A 1 7.84 1.05 12.19
C MET A 1 6.53 0.92 11.45
N PRO A 2 6.22 1.85 10.53
CA PRO A 2 5.01 1.69 9.73
C PRO A 2 5.07 0.42 8.89
N SER A 3 3.96 -0.27 8.80
CA SER A 3 3.88 -1.48 7.99
C SER A 3 2.57 -1.51 7.22
N PHE A 4 2.58 -2.20 6.10
CA PHE A 4 1.42 -2.29 5.23
C PHE A 4 1.26 -3.71 4.73
N LYS A 5 0.01 -4.17 4.71
CA LYS A 5 -0.34 -5.46 4.13
C LYS A 5 -1.40 -5.24 3.06
N CYS A 6 -1.11 -5.67 1.85
CA CYS A 6 -2.02 -5.50 0.73
C CYS A 6 -3.40 -6.11 1.00
N LYS A 7 -3.44 -7.21 1.72
CA LYS A 7 -4.71 -7.87 2.04
C LYS A 7 -5.63 -7.00 2.89
N ASP A 8 -5.07 -6.05 3.62
CA ASP A 8 -5.85 -5.18 4.49
C ASP A 8 -6.69 -4.16 3.72
N VAL A 9 -6.39 -3.97 2.44
CA VAL A 9 -7.20 -3.09 1.59
C VAL A 9 -8.22 -3.88 0.75
N GLY A 10 -8.43 -5.14 1.10
CA GLY A 10 -9.43 -5.96 0.44
C GLY A 10 -8.96 -6.69 -0.80
N MET A 11 -7.67 -6.74 -1.03
CA MET A 11 -7.11 -7.43 -2.18
C MET A 11 -6.57 -8.79 -1.79
N LYS A 12 -6.68 -9.76 -2.70
CA LYS A 12 -6.14 -11.11 -2.49
C LYS A 12 -4.67 -11.10 -2.84
N CYS A 13 -3.85 -10.64 -1.92
CA CYS A 13 -2.42 -10.47 -2.16
C CYS A 13 -1.66 -10.76 -0.88
N LYS A 14 -0.51 -11.41 -1.01
CA LYS A 14 0.34 -11.73 0.15
C LYS A 14 1.42 -10.69 0.38
N PHE A 15 1.36 -9.59 -0.35
CA PHE A 15 2.37 -8.55 -0.24
C PHE A 15 2.35 -7.86 1.12
N GLU A 16 3.53 -7.75 1.72
CA GLU A 16 3.73 -7.04 2.97
C GLU A 16 5.00 -6.22 2.87
N VAL A 17 4.99 -5.04 3.46
CA VAL A 17 6.15 -4.17 3.46
C VAL A 17 6.22 -3.41 4.77
N LYS A 18 7.45 -3.17 5.24
CA LYS A 18 7.72 -2.36 6.43
C LYS A 18 8.81 -1.37 6.07
N ASP A 19 8.67 -0.14 6.55
CA ASP A 19 9.66 0.89 6.30
C ASP A 19 9.60 1.93 7.41
N GLU A 20 10.74 2.43 7.84
CA GLU A 20 10.80 3.46 8.86
C GLU A 20 10.24 4.80 8.36
N ASN A 21 10.37 5.05 7.06
CA ASN A 21 9.91 6.27 6.42
C ASN A 21 8.57 6.02 5.76
N GLN A 22 7.54 6.73 6.21
CA GLN A 22 6.20 6.56 5.66
C GLN A 22 6.13 6.96 4.18
N ASP A 23 6.89 7.97 3.77
CA ASP A 23 6.90 8.39 2.37
C ASP A 23 7.47 7.30 1.46
N GLU A 24 8.55 6.65 1.92
CA GLU A 24 9.10 5.52 1.18
C GLU A 24 8.11 4.36 1.14
N LEU A 25 7.44 4.11 2.26
CA LEU A 25 6.43 3.06 2.34
C LEU A 25 5.33 3.31 1.31
N MET A 26 4.85 4.54 1.23
CA MET A 26 3.81 4.90 0.26
C MET A 26 4.30 4.71 -1.18
N SER A 27 5.55 5.04 -1.45
CA SER A 27 6.14 4.84 -2.78
C SER A 27 6.19 3.37 -3.15
N ILE A 28 6.58 2.52 -2.22
CA ILE A 28 6.63 1.07 -2.44
C ILE A 28 5.23 0.53 -2.70
N ILE A 29 4.25 0.98 -1.92
CA ILE A 29 2.86 0.56 -2.08
C ILE A 29 2.33 0.95 -3.46
N ALA A 30 2.61 2.19 -3.88
CA ALA A 30 2.16 2.68 -5.19
C ALA A 30 2.79 1.86 -6.32
N LEU A 31 4.07 1.55 -6.20
CA LEU A 31 4.78 0.75 -7.19
C LEU A 31 4.19 -0.66 -7.26
N HIS A 32 3.87 -1.24 -6.11
CA HIS A 32 3.25 -2.56 -6.06
C HIS A 32 1.89 -2.54 -6.78
N GLY A 33 1.08 -1.52 -6.51
CA GLY A 33 -0.21 -1.38 -7.16
C GLY A 33 -0.09 -1.26 -8.66
N GLU A 34 0.88 -0.48 -9.12
CA GLU A 34 1.11 -0.31 -10.55
C GLU A 34 1.50 -1.61 -11.24
N LYS A 35 2.44 -2.34 -10.64
CA LYS A 35 2.98 -3.54 -11.29
C LYS A 35 2.16 -4.79 -11.05
N SER A 36 1.63 -4.96 -9.86
CA SER A 36 0.93 -6.18 -9.49
C SER A 36 -0.58 -6.11 -9.72
N HIS A 37 -1.15 -4.93 -9.61
CA HIS A 37 -2.60 -4.74 -9.75
C HIS A 37 -2.96 -3.87 -10.95
N ASN A 38 -1.99 -3.55 -11.77
CA ASN A 38 -2.18 -2.83 -13.04
C ASN A 38 -2.87 -1.46 -12.85
N MET A 39 -2.57 -0.80 -11.75
CA MET A 39 -3.13 0.52 -11.46
C MET A 39 -2.11 1.61 -11.81
N LYS A 40 -2.41 2.42 -12.81
CA LYS A 40 -1.52 3.52 -13.19
C LYS A 40 -1.53 4.64 -12.18
N GLU A 41 -2.68 4.87 -11.56
CA GLU A 41 -2.83 5.87 -10.52
C GLU A 41 -3.62 5.27 -9.38
N VAL A 42 -3.30 5.69 -8.16
CA VAL A 42 -4.06 5.26 -6.99
C VAL A 42 -5.21 6.24 -6.79
N PRO A 43 -6.47 5.79 -6.91
CA PRO A 43 -7.60 6.69 -6.70
C PRO A 43 -7.66 7.16 -5.23
N PRO A 44 -8.30 8.32 -4.98
CA PRO A 44 -8.39 8.85 -3.61
C PRO A 44 -8.99 7.87 -2.61
N ASP A 45 -10.01 7.11 -3.02
CA ASP A 45 -10.62 6.11 -2.15
C ASP A 45 -9.63 5.04 -1.73
N MET A 46 -8.84 4.57 -2.68
CA MET A 46 -7.83 3.54 -2.41
C MET A 46 -6.72 4.13 -1.53
N MET A 47 -6.35 5.38 -1.77
CA MET A 47 -5.34 6.05 -0.98
C MET A 47 -5.73 6.11 0.49
N GLU A 48 -7.00 6.41 0.77
CA GLU A 48 -7.51 6.41 2.13
C GLU A 48 -7.44 5.04 2.76
N LYS A 49 -7.82 4.01 2.01
CA LYS A 49 -7.75 2.63 2.51
C LYS A 49 -6.32 2.24 2.83
N ILE A 50 -5.39 2.63 1.99
CA ILE A 50 -3.97 2.35 2.20
C ILE A 50 -3.48 3.03 3.48
N LYS A 51 -3.83 4.30 3.66
CA LYS A 51 -3.42 5.03 4.87
C LYS A 51 -3.98 4.39 6.12
N LYS A 52 -5.22 3.94 6.08
CA LYS A 52 -5.84 3.28 7.23
C LYS A 52 -5.25 1.90 7.48
N ALA A 53 -4.78 1.24 6.44
CA ALA A 53 -4.19 -0.09 6.56
C ALA A 53 -2.76 -0.04 7.08
N ILE A 54 -2.09 1.09 6.94
CA ILE A 54 -0.72 1.25 7.45
C ILE A 54 -0.76 1.26 8.98
N LYS A 55 0.00 0.37 9.58
CA LYS A 55 0.10 0.26 11.04
C LYS A 55 1.47 0.75 11.48
N LYS A 56 1.46 1.48 12.58
CA LYS A 56 2.72 2.00 13.15
C LYS A 56 3.36 0.96 14.07
#